data_16354a6fffd32032bd44f221ee1bfed2
#
_entry.id   16354a6fffd32032bd44f221ee1bfed2
#
_cell.length_a   1.000
_cell.length_b   1.000
_cell.length_c   1.000
_cell.angle_alpha   90.00
_cell.angle_beta   90.00
_cell.angle_gamma   90.00
#
_symmetry.space_group_name_H-M   'P 1'
#
loop_
_entity.id
_entity.type
_entity.pdbx_description
1 polymer ?
#
loop_
_entity_poly.entity_id
_entity_poly.type
_entity_poly.pdbx_seq_one_letter_code
_entity_poly.pdbx_strand_id
1 'polypeptide(L)'
;MKLPVTSYGSSGTPVVVMHGLFGSGRNWMTAARRLADRHRVFAFDLRNHGTSPHTDTMSYPEMAEDVRETIESLGVGPVALVGHSMGGKTAMLTALQYPQVVERLVVVDAAPVAYPPAFVEYAQAMRNADLSSITRRAEVDAQLVAAVPTAGTRAFLLQNLILDSDGARWRPNLPVIEAALPAISGWPAVEGLSYDGPTLFIYGGKSDYVEQDHRATIASYFPHVQYAEVPEAGHWVHAERLDDFLAALTPFLP
;
A
#
# COMPACT_ATOMS: atom_id res chain seq x y z
N MET A 1 0.08 15.23 -7.56
CA MET A 1 0.63 16.03 -6.40
C MET A 1 1.86 15.34 -5.83
N LYS A 2 2.81 16.10 -5.23
CA LYS A 2 3.96 15.47 -4.55
C LYS A 2 3.53 14.88 -3.22
N LEU A 3 3.86 13.61 -3.01
CA LEU A 3 3.57 12.88 -1.78
C LEU A 3 4.63 13.13 -0.71
N PRO A 4 4.28 13.08 0.58
CA PRO A 4 5.25 13.04 1.66
C PRO A 4 6.09 11.77 1.59
N VAL A 5 7.39 11.92 1.85
CA VAL A 5 8.39 10.86 1.74
C VAL A 5 9.18 10.73 3.03
N THR A 6 9.25 9.53 3.57
CA THR A 6 10.22 9.19 4.62
C THR A 6 11.35 8.37 4.01
N SER A 7 12.58 8.85 4.15
CA SER A 7 13.76 8.22 3.56
C SER A 7 14.55 7.39 4.57
N TYR A 8 15.08 6.25 4.12
CA TYR A 8 15.95 5.35 4.87
C TYR A 8 17.15 4.98 4.00
N GLY A 9 18.34 4.97 4.59
CA GLY A 9 19.59 4.78 3.84
C GLY A 9 20.01 6.02 3.05
N SER A 10 21.29 6.09 2.68
CA SER A 10 21.89 7.23 1.98
C SER A 10 22.52 6.87 0.64
N SER A 11 22.67 5.56 0.35
CA SER A 11 23.36 5.05 -0.84
C SER A 11 22.65 3.78 -1.37
N GLY A 12 23.09 3.32 -2.52
CA GLY A 12 22.50 2.16 -3.20
C GLY A 12 21.34 2.50 -4.12
N THR A 13 20.73 1.47 -4.70
CA THR A 13 19.64 1.62 -5.65
C THR A 13 18.37 2.17 -5.00
N PRO A 14 17.62 3.04 -5.70
CA PRO A 14 16.40 3.63 -5.16
C PRO A 14 15.26 2.61 -5.11
N VAL A 15 14.64 2.45 -3.96
CA VAL A 15 13.47 1.61 -3.73
C VAL A 15 12.35 2.46 -3.16
N VAL A 16 11.21 2.51 -3.82
CA VAL A 16 10.01 3.17 -3.32
C VAL A 16 9.07 2.13 -2.75
N VAL A 17 8.55 2.35 -1.54
CA VAL A 17 7.58 1.46 -0.90
C VAL A 17 6.26 2.20 -0.63
N MET A 18 5.13 1.54 -0.92
CA MET A 18 3.78 2.10 -0.79
C MET A 18 2.88 1.18 0.02
N HIS A 19 2.15 1.78 0.94
CA HIS A 19 1.23 1.10 1.86
C HIS A 19 -0.12 0.77 1.22
N GLY A 20 -0.88 -0.13 1.87
CA GLY A 20 -2.26 -0.43 1.55
C GLY A 20 -3.26 0.55 2.16
N LEU A 21 -4.55 0.29 1.93
CA LEU A 21 -5.65 1.08 2.47
C LEU A 21 -5.54 1.22 4.00
N PHE A 22 -5.83 2.41 4.52
CA PHE A 22 -5.66 2.82 5.94
C PHE A 22 -4.22 2.73 6.46
N GLY A 23 -3.26 2.48 5.60
CA GLY A 23 -1.84 2.45 5.96
C GLY A 23 -1.17 3.82 5.90
N SER A 24 0.14 3.79 6.08
CA SER A 24 1.06 4.91 5.85
C SER A 24 2.46 4.37 5.60
N GLY A 25 3.40 5.22 5.19
CA GLY A 25 4.81 4.84 5.03
C GLY A 25 5.42 4.22 6.28
N ARG A 26 4.85 4.50 7.47
CA ARG A 26 5.27 3.89 8.74
C ARG A 26 5.11 2.38 8.79
N ASN A 27 4.16 1.81 8.03
CA ASN A 27 3.97 0.36 7.97
C ASN A 27 5.18 -0.36 7.36
N TRP A 28 5.96 0.35 6.55
CA TRP A 28 7.17 -0.15 5.93
C TRP A 28 8.44 0.08 6.76
N MET A 29 8.36 0.79 7.89
CA MET A 29 9.54 1.24 8.65
C MET A 29 10.53 0.12 8.96
N THR A 30 10.05 -1.03 9.42
CA THR A 30 10.93 -2.15 9.81
C THR A 30 11.59 -2.78 8.58
N ALA A 31 10.84 -3.03 7.51
CA ALA A 31 11.38 -3.54 6.26
C ALA A 31 12.35 -2.53 5.62
N ALA A 32 11.96 -1.25 5.58
CA ALA A 32 12.78 -0.17 5.02
C ALA A 32 14.14 -0.01 5.73
N ARG A 33 14.16 -0.12 7.07
CA ARG A 33 15.42 -0.09 7.83
C ARG A 33 16.34 -1.26 7.50
N ARG A 34 15.78 -2.46 7.29
CA ARG A 34 16.54 -3.65 6.89
C ARG A 34 17.08 -3.54 5.45
N LEU A 35 16.32 -2.94 4.54
CA LEU A 35 16.74 -2.70 3.17
C LEU A 35 17.76 -1.55 3.05
N ALA A 36 17.76 -0.62 4.00
CA ALA A 36 18.60 0.58 4.01
C ALA A 36 20.11 0.31 4.09
N ASP A 37 20.52 -0.91 4.45
CA ASP A 37 21.93 -1.33 4.42
C ASP A 37 22.50 -1.37 3.00
N ARG A 38 21.64 -1.56 1.98
CA ARG A 38 22.05 -1.72 0.58
C ARG A 38 21.31 -0.81 -0.41
N HIS A 39 20.19 -0.21 0.02
CA HIS A 39 19.29 0.56 -0.82
C HIS A 39 18.94 1.91 -0.21
N ARG A 40 18.60 2.87 -1.07
CA ARG A 40 17.94 4.12 -0.64
C ARG A 40 16.43 3.89 -0.69
N VAL A 41 15.79 3.71 0.45
CA VAL A 41 14.37 3.39 0.53
C VAL A 41 13.56 4.65 0.80
N PHE A 42 12.51 4.86 0.03
CA PHE A 42 11.58 5.98 0.10
C PHE A 42 10.17 5.45 0.39
N ALA A 43 9.70 5.61 1.62
CA ALA A 43 8.35 5.23 2.00
C ALA A 43 7.40 6.42 1.77
N PHE A 44 6.41 6.21 0.90
CA PHE A 44 5.43 7.23 0.53
C PHE A 44 4.17 7.12 1.39
N ASP A 45 3.62 8.27 1.78
CA ASP A 45 2.22 8.37 2.23
C ASP A 45 1.36 8.68 1.02
N LEU A 46 0.50 7.76 0.58
CA LEU A 46 -0.42 7.97 -0.55
C LEU A 46 -1.48 9.02 -0.19
N ARG A 47 -2.07 9.69 -1.22
CA ARG A 47 -3.11 10.72 -1.01
C ARG A 47 -4.17 10.26 0.00
N ASN A 48 -4.68 11.18 0.78
CA ASN A 48 -5.69 10.96 1.83
C ASN A 48 -5.25 10.05 3.00
N HIS A 49 -3.97 9.63 3.04
CA HIS A 49 -3.39 8.77 4.09
C HIS A 49 -2.16 9.41 4.73
N GLY A 50 -1.80 8.89 5.90
CA GLY A 50 -0.57 9.28 6.58
C GLY A 50 -0.47 10.78 6.82
N THR A 51 0.61 11.39 6.39
CA THR A 51 0.84 12.84 6.43
C THR A 51 0.55 13.53 5.09
N SER A 52 0.03 12.77 4.12
CA SER A 52 -0.33 13.30 2.82
C SER A 52 -1.49 14.30 2.92
N PRO A 53 -1.51 15.36 2.08
CA PRO A 53 -2.63 16.26 2.04
C PRO A 53 -3.95 15.54 1.79
N HIS A 54 -5.02 16.02 2.42
CA HIS A 54 -6.37 15.62 2.09
C HIS A 54 -6.77 16.25 0.75
N THR A 55 -7.33 15.43 -0.14
CA THR A 55 -7.88 15.83 -1.44
C THR A 55 -9.32 15.38 -1.53
N ASP A 56 -10.09 15.97 -2.45
CA ASP A 56 -11.52 15.66 -2.61
C ASP A 56 -11.77 14.38 -3.40
N THR A 57 -10.72 13.77 -3.98
CA THR A 57 -10.82 12.59 -4.84
C THR A 57 -9.74 11.58 -4.54
N MET A 58 -10.01 10.30 -4.87
CA MET A 58 -9.08 9.21 -4.72
C MET A 58 -9.38 8.11 -5.75
N SER A 59 -8.51 7.97 -6.73
CA SER A 59 -8.57 6.93 -7.76
C SER A 59 -7.19 6.39 -8.07
N TYR A 60 -7.10 5.20 -8.67
CA TYR A 60 -5.81 4.64 -9.09
C TYR A 60 -5.06 5.51 -10.11
N PRO A 61 -5.72 6.10 -11.14
CA PRO A 61 -5.02 7.00 -12.05
C PRO A 61 -4.40 8.22 -11.34
N GLU A 62 -5.12 8.83 -10.41
CA GLU A 62 -4.59 9.96 -9.64
C GLU A 62 -3.45 9.55 -8.71
N MET A 63 -3.55 8.38 -8.06
CA MET A 63 -2.46 7.85 -7.21
C MET A 63 -1.22 7.51 -8.03
N ALA A 64 -1.38 6.91 -9.22
CA ALA A 64 -0.26 6.62 -10.12
C ALA A 64 0.45 7.90 -10.60
N GLU A 65 -0.31 8.94 -10.92
CA GLU A 65 0.24 10.25 -11.29
C GLU A 65 1.00 10.91 -10.12
N ASP A 66 0.45 10.86 -8.90
CA ASP A 66 1.14 11.36 -7.70
C ASP A 66 2.48 10.63 -7.47
N VAL A 67 2.49 9.31 -7.66
CA VAL A 67 3.70 8.48 -7.52
C VAL A 67 4.73 8.86 -8.57
N ARG A 68 4.33 9.00 -9.85
CA ARG A 68 5.22 9.46 -10.93
C ARG A 68 5.84 10.82 -10.61
N GLU A 69 5.00 11.83 -10.30
CA GLU A 69 5.49 13.18 -9.96
C GLU A 69 6.45 13.17 -8.76
N THR A 70 6.16 12.33 -7.77
CA THR A 70 7.02 12.22 -6.58
C THR A 70 8.35 11.60 -6.92
N ILE A 71 8.39 10.48 -7.66
CA ILE A 71 9.63 9.83 -8.11
C ILE A 71 10.48 10.80 -8.93
N GLU A 72 9.89 11.48 -9.91
CA GLU A 72 10.60 12.47 -10.72
C GLU A 72 11.18 13.61 -9.87
N SER A 73 10.43 14.06 -8.85
CA SER A 73 10.89 15.13 -7.95
C SER A 73 12.05 14.74 -7.03
N LEU A 74 12.23 13.43 -6.78
CA LEU A 74 13.38 12.92 -6.01
C LEU A 74 14.68 12.97 -6.83
N GLY A 75 14.61 12.97 -8.15
CA GLY A 75 15.78 13.04 -9.02
C GLY A 75 16.69 11.82 -8.91
N VAL A 76 16.14 10.64 -8.56
CA VAL A 76 16.92 9.41 -8.34
C VAL A 76 16.92 8.45 -9.54
N GLY A 77 16.26 8.83 -10.64
CA GLY A 77 16.08 7.97 -11.81
C GLY A 77 14.96 6.95 -11.62
N PRO A 78 14.85 5.94 -12.50
CA PRO A 78 13.91 4.84 -12.31
C PRO A 78 14.15 4.10 -10.99
N VAL A 79 13.09 3.60 -10.38
CA VAL A 79 13.13 2.98 -9.05
C VAL A 79 12.65 1.53 -9.08
N ALA A 80 13.07 0.73 -8.10
CA ALA A 80 12.33 -0.48 -7.76
C ALA A 80 11.07 -0.04 -6.99
N LEU A 81 9.89 -0.26 -7.59
CA LEU A 81 8.61 0.19 -7.07
C LEU A 81 7.89 -0.97 -6.38
N VAL A 82 7.72 -0.88 -5.06
CA VAL A 82 7.12 -1.92 -4.21
C VAL A 82 5.80 -1.40 -3.64
N GLY A 83 4.71 -2.11 -3.85
CA GLY A 83 3.41 -1.71 -3.30
C GLY A 83 2.65 -2.87 -2.67
N HIS A 84 2.01 -2.62 -1.52
CA HIS A 84 1.16 -3.58 -0.83
C HIS A 84 -0.32 -3.26 -1.07
N SER A 85 -1.12 -4.28 -1.44
CA SER A 85 -2.58 -4.16 -1.56
C SER A 85 -2.98 -2.98 -2.48
N MET A 86 -3.69 -1.96 -1.99
CA MET A 86 -3.98 -0.72 -2.71
C MET A 86 -2.70 -0.07 -3.30
N GLY A 87 -1.62 0.00 -2.51
CA GLY A 87 -0.31 0.45 -3.01
C GLY A 87 0.25 -0.45 -4.11
N GLY A 88 -0.06 -1.76 -4.08
CA GLY A 88 0.28 -2.72 -5.12
C GLY A 88 -0.45 -2.44 -6.44
N LYS A 89 -1.75 -2.16 -6.38
CA LYS A 89 -2.53 -1.74 -7.55
C LYS A 89 -2.05 -0.38 -8.08
N THR A 90 -1.72 0.55 -7.19
CA THR A 90 -1.10 1.82 -7.56
C THR A 90 0.23 1.61 -8.27
N ALA A 91 1.11 0.72 -7.75
CA ALA A 91 2.38 0.39 -8.36
C ALA A 91 2.22 -0.23 -9.75
N MET A 92 1.29 -1.19 -9.89
CA MET A 92 0.95 -1.81 -11.17
C MET A 92 0.53 -0.75 -12.20
N LEU A 93 -0.40 0.14 -11.83
CA LEU A 93 -0.86 1.18 -12.74
C LEU A 93 0.25 2.19 -13.08
N THR A 94 1.10 2.55 -12.12
CA THR A 94 2.26 3.41 -12.37
C THR A 94 3.21 2.76 -13.39
N ALA A 95 3.51 1.47 -13.25
CA ALA A 95 4.36 0.75 -14.20
C ALA A 95 3.75 0.66 -15.60
N LEU A 96 2.44 0.47 -15.71
CA LEU A 96 1.73 0.41 -16.98
C LEU A 96 1.66 1.77 -17.70
N GLN A 97 1.42 2.86 -16.98
CA GLN A 97 1.25 4.20 -17.56
C GLN A 97 2.56 4.97 -17.69
N TYR A 98 3.51 4.74 -16.79
CA TYR A 98 4.76 5.48 -16.67
C TYR A 98 5.98 4.55 -16.53
N PRO A 99 6.19 3.60 -17.49
CA PRO A 99 7.25 2.58 -17.39
C PRO A 99 8.66 3.19 -17.25
N GLN A 100 8.86 4.41 -17.73
CA GLN A 100 10.15 5.11 -17.67
C GLN A 100 10.60 5.47 -16.24
N VAL A 101 9.71 5.49 -15.25
CA VAL A 101 10.07 5.75 -13.85
C VAL A 101 10.20 4.48 -13.01
N VAL A 102 9.93 3.31 -13.58
CA VAL A 102 9.95 2.01 -12.89
C VAL A 102 11.03 1.11 -13.50
N GLU A 103 12.05 0.76 -12.72
CA GLU A 103 13.09 -0.20 -13.11
C GLU A 103 12.65 -1.65 -12.87
N ARG A 104 12.01 -1.89 -11.72
CA ARG A 104 11.43 -3.18 -11.32
C ARG A 104 10.14 -2.95 -10.58
N LEU A 105 9.17 -3.81 -10.80
CA LEU A 105 7.89 -3.78 -10.12
C LEU A 105 7.80 -4.92 -9.11
N VAL A 106 7.42 -4.62 -7.87
CA VAL A 106 7.08 -5.61 -6.85
C VAL A 106 5.68 -5.35 -6.32
N VAL A 107 4.81 -6.32 -6.46
CA VAL A 107 3.43 -6.27 -5.98
C VAL A 107 3.29 -7.21 -4.78
N VAL A 108 2.87 -6.67 -3.65
CA VAL A 108 2.70 -7.44 -2.42
C VAL A 108 1.21 -7.63 -2.16
N ASP A 109 0.77 -8.86 -2.33
CA ASP A 109 -0.56 -9.39 -2.03
C ASP A 109 -1.70 -8.58 -2.67
N ALA A 110 -1.63 -8.41 -3.98
CA ALA A 110 -2.68 -7.82 -4.82
C ALA A 110 -2.61 -8.35 -6.25
N ALA A 111 -3.75 -8.35 -6.97
CA ALA A 111 -3.81 -8.65 -8.40
C ALA A 111 -4.56 -7.53 -9.15
N PRO A 112 -4.36 -7.41 -10.48
CA PRO A 112 -5.04 -6.41 -11.32
C PRO A 112 -6.47 -6.87 -11.66
N VAL A 113 -7.28 -7.09 -10.62
CA VAL A 113 -8.66 -7.56 -10.70
C VAL A 113 -9.55 -6.77 -9.73
N ALA A 114 -10.88 -6.86 -9.91
CA ALA A 114 -11.82 -6.36 -8.93
C ALA A 114 -11.99 -7.39 -7.80
N TYR A 115 -12.00 -6.90 -6.56
CA TYR A 115 -12.34 -7.68 -5.37
C TYR A 115 -13.71 -7.28 -4.84
N PRO A 116 -14.39 -8.14 -4.08
CA PRO A 116 -15.54 -7.72 -3.30
C PRO A 116 -15.16 -6.51 -2.40
N PRO A 117 -16.08 -5.54 -2.20
CA PRO A 117 -15.80 -4.39 -1.36
C PRO A 117 -15.67 -4.81 0.12
N ALA A 118 -14.43 -4.99 0.60
CA ALA A 118 -14.14 -5.53 1.94
C ALA A 118 -13.95 -4.35 2.84
N PHE A 119 -13.78 -3.37 3.01
CA PHE A 119 -13.40 -2.37 4.03
C PHE A 119 -14.47 -1.30 4.30
N VAL A 120 -15.66 -1.44 3.73
CA VAL A 120 -16.75 -0.45 3.90
C VAL A 120 -17.13 -0.35 5.39
N GLU A 121 -17.32 -1.49 6.04
CA GLU A 121 -17.69 -1.52 7.46
C GLU A 121 -16.60 -0.92 8.35
N TYR A 122 -15.32 -1.10 7.99
CA TYR A 122 -14.19 -0.53 8.73
C TYR A 122 -14.13 1.00 8.58
N ALA A 123 -14.30 1.51 7.36
CA ALA A 123 -14.35 2.95 7.12
C ALA A 123 -15.50 3.61 7.88
N GLN A 124 -16.68 2.98 7.85
CA GLN A 124 -17.87 3.45 8.56
C GLN A 124 -17.69 3.40 10.07
N ALA A 125 -17.13 2.32 10.61
CA ALA A 125 -16.86 2.21 12.04
C ALA A 125 -15.87 3.29 12.51
N MET A 126 -14.80 3.51 11.78
CA MET A 126 -13.86 4.61 12.09
C MET A 126 -14.56 5.97 12.04
N ARG A 127 -15.33 6.26 10.99
CA ARG A 127 -15.99 7.54 10.82
C ARG A 127 -17.07 7.81 11.88
N ASN A 128 -17.78 6.77 12.31
CA ASN A 128 -18.87 6.87 13.28
C ASN A 128 -18.39 6.78 14.74
N ALA A 129 -17.11 6.51 14.99
CA ALA A 129 -16.55 6.51 16.33
C ALA A 129 -16.69 7.89 16.97
N ASP A 130 -17.25 7.95 18.19
CA ASP A 130 -17.31 9.18 18.97
C ASP A 130 -15.94 9.50 19.55
N LEU A 131 -15.33 10.56 19.04
CA LEU A 131 -14.01 11.02 19.44
C LEU A 131 -14.06 12.23 20.40
N SER A 132 -15.24 12.74 20.76
CA SER A 132 -15.42 14.03 21.47
C SER A 132 -14.80 14.06 22.87
N SER A 133 -14.72 12.91 23.56
CA SER A 133 -14.20 12.80 24.93
C SER A 133 -13.05 11.80 25.07
N ILE A 134 -12.47 11.36 23.94
CA ILE A 134 -11.44 10.32 23.94
C ILE A 134 -10.11 10.86 24.47
N THR A 135 -9.55 10.13 25.41
CA THR A 135 -8.21 10.39 25.97
C THR A 135 -7.23 9.23 25.75
N ARG A 136 -7.75 8.02 25.46
CA ARG A 136 -6.94 6.81 25.29
C ARG A 136 -7.41 6.00 24.09
N ARG A 137 -6.47 5.41 23.36
CA ARG A 137 -6.75 4.54 22.19
C ARG A 137 -7.69 3.37 22.53
N ALA A 138 -7.60 2.82 23.75
CA ALA A 138 -8.45 1.71 24.18
C ALA A 138 -9.95 2.06 24.20
N GLU A 139 -10.30 3.32 24.36
CA GLU A 139 -11.69 3.78 24.33
C GLU A 139 -12.27 3.71 22.91
N VAL A 140 -11.45 4.03 21.90
CA VAL A 140 -11.83 3.89 20.49
C VAL A 140 -11.78 2.43 20.07
N ASP A 141 -10.79 1.62 20.54
CA ASP A 141 -10.75 0.17 20.28
C ASP A 141 -12.07 -0.50 20.67
N ALA A 142 -12.60 -0.17 21.84
CA ALA A 142 -13.88 -0.72 22.32
C ALA A 142 -15.06 -0.38 21.40
N GLN A 143 -15.08 0.81 20.79
CA GLN A 143 -16.12 1.21 19.84
C GLN A 143 -16.05 0.45 18.52
N LEU A 144 -14.85 0.01 18.11
CA LEU A 144 -14.64 -0.67 16.83
C LEU A 144 -14.91 -2.18 16.90
N VAL A 145 -15.00 -2.81 18.07
CA VAL A 145 -15.07 -4.28 18.25
C VAL A 145 -16.16 -4.93 17.41
N ALA A 146 -17.34 -4.32 17.34
CA ALA A 146 -18.50 -4.90 16.66
C ALA A 146 -18.29 -5.01 15.13
N ALA A 147 -17.73 -3.98 14.51
CA ALA A 147 -17.48 -3.94 13.06
C ALA A 147 -16.13 -4.55 12.67
N VAL A 148 -15.16 -4.55 13.60
CA VAL A 148 -13.79 -5.04 13.37
C VAL A 148 -13.44 -6.05 14.45
N PRO A 149 -13.89 -7.31 14.36
CA PRO A 149 -13.71 -8.30 15.42
C PRO A 149 -12.25 -8.65 15.71
N THR A 150 -11.39 -8.62 14.68
CA THR A 150 -9.98 -9.02 14.79
C THR A 150 -9.15 -7.94 15.49
N ALA A 151 -8.57 -8.25 16.64
CA ALA A 151 -7.78 -7.30 17.42
C ALA A 151 -6.58 -6.73 16.66
N GLY A 152 -5.88 -7.54 15.85
CA GLY A 152 -4.78 -7.09 15.01
C GLY A 152 -5.19 -6.04 13.99
N THR A 153 -6.35 -6.23 13.36
CA THR A 153 -6.92 -5.25 12.41
C THR A 153 -7.29 -3.95 13.11
N ARG A 154 -7.92 -4.01 14.30
CA ARG A 154 -8.21 -2.81 15.10
C ARG A 154 -6.94 -2.07 15.49
N ALA A 155 -5.91 -2.80 15.95
CA ALA A 155 -4.62 -2.20 16.29
C ALA A 155 -3.98 -1.50 15.09
N PHE A 156 -4.08 -2.08 13.88
CA PHE A 156 -3.66 -1.46 12.63
C PHE A 156 -4.44 -0.16 12.33
N LEU A 157 -5.77 -0.20 12.37
CA LEU A 157 -6.60 0.99 12.13
C LEU A 157 -6.32 2.11 13.15
N LEU A 158 -6.15 1.75 14.41
CA LEU A 158 -5.88 2.69 15.50
C LEU A 158 -4.51 3.38 15.40
N GLN A 159 -3.57 2.90 14.59
CA GLN A 159 -2.33 3.65 14.29
C GLN A 159 -2.63 5.01 13.63
N ASN A 160 -3.79 5.15 13.02
CA ASN A 160 -4.27 6.37 12.40
C ASN A 160 -4.95 7.35 13.37
N LEU A 161 -5.21 6.95 14.61
CA LEU A 161 -5.79 7.84 15.61
C LEU A 161 -4.71 8.79 16.15
N ILE A 162 -4.94 10.09 16.00
CA ILE A 162 -4.15 11.14 16.60
C ILE A 162 -4.81 11.51 17.94
N LEU A 163 -3.99 11.57 18.98
CA LEU A 163 -4.38 12.05 20.31
C LEU A 163 -3.35 13.10 20.72
N ASP A 164 -3.75 14.36 20.74
CA ASP A 164 -2.91 15.49 21.14
C ASP A 164 -3.73 16.58 21.87
N SER A 165 -3.15 17.75 22.07
CA SER A 165 -3.81 18.88 22.75
C SER A 165 -5.08 19.37 22.04
N ASP A 166 -5.21 19.12 20.74
CA ASP A 166 -6.35 19.55 19.92
C ASP A 166 -7.48 18.48 19.92
N GLY A 167 -7.29 17.38 20.68
CA GLY A 167 -8.24 16.30 20.85
C GLY A 167 -7.94 15.06 20.03
N ALA A 168 -8.96 14.19 19.92
CA ALA A 168 -8.87 12.95 19.15
C ALA A 168 -9.37 13.16 17.72
N ARG A 169 -8.62 12.66 16.73
CA ARG A 169 -9.02 12.71 15.31
C ARG A 169 -8.38 11.60 14.49
N TRP A 170 -9.01 11.24 13.39
CA TRP A 170 -8.42 10.33 12.42
C TRP A 170 -7.48 11.08 11.47
N ARG A 171 -6.35 10.45 11.17
CA ARG A 171 -5.37 10.96 10.20
C ARG A 171 -5.83 10.83 8.76
N PRO A 172 -6.40 9.68 8.31
CA PRO A 172 -6.89 9.54 6.94
C PRO A 172 -8.14 10.39 6.69
N ASN A 173 -8.33 10.80 5.45
CA ASN A 173 -9.53 11.47 4.97
C ASN A 173 -10.67 10.45 4.77
N LEU A 174 -11.27 9.99 5.87
CA LEU A 174 -12.26 8.91 5.87
C LEU A 174 -13.46 9.16 4.94
N PRO A 175 -14.04 10.38 4.85
CA PRO A 175 -15.15 10.63 3.92
C PRO A 175 -14.79 10.35 2.46
N VAL A 176 -13.63 10.78 2.01
CA VAL A 176 -13.17 10.57 0.63
C VAL A 176 -12.77 9.12 0.39
N ILE A 177 -12.10 8.50 1.37
CA ILE A 177 -11.71 7.09 1.30
C ILE A 177 -12.96 6.22 1.18
N GLU A 178 -13.98 6.43 2.04
CA GLU A 178 -15.23 5.65 2.00
C GLU A 178 -15.93 5.79 0.63
N ALA A 179 -16.04 7.01 0.11
CA ALA A 179 -16.64 7.25 -1.20
C ALA A 179 -15.84 6.59 -2.35
N ALA A 180 -14.52 6.44 -2.19
CA ALA A 180 -13.64 5.83 -3.19
C ALA A 180 -13.60 4.30 -3.13
N LEU A 181 -14.09 3.65 -2.06
CA LEU A 181 -13.96 2.20 -1.87
C LEU A 181 -14.44 1.36 -3.06
N PRO A 182 -15.55 1.66 -3.76
CA PRO A 182 -15.94 0.91 -4.94
C PRO A 182 -14.87 0.93 -6.05
N ALA A 183 -14.24 2.08 -6.29
CA ALA A 183 -13.16 2.23 -7.27
C ALA A 183 -11.87 1.56 -6.80
N ILE A 184 -11.52 1.67 -5.51
CA ILE A 184 -10.33 1.08 -4.90
C ILE A 184 -10.43 -0.46 -4.81
N SER A 185 -11.62 -1.02 -4.63
CA SER A 185 -11.83 -2.47 -4.72
C SER A 185 -11.71 -2.98 -6.16
N GLY A 186 -11.97 -2.13 -7.15
CA GLY A 186 -11.89 -2.44 -8.57
C GLY A 186 -10.47 -2.47 -9.14
N TRP A 187 -10.41 -2.57 -10.46
CA TRP A 187 -9.24 -2.35 -11.30
C TRP A 187 -9.62 -1.43 -12.46
N PRO A 188 -8.85 -0.38 -12.77
CA PRO A 188 -9.18 0.53 -13.85
C PRO A 188 -9.06 -0.14 -15.23
N ALA A 189 -9.84 0.33 -16.19
CA ALA A 189 -9.71 -0.12 -17.57
C ALA A 189 -8.38 0.41 -18.16
N VAL A 190 -7.46 -0.50 -18.44
CA VAL A 190 -6.12 -0.21 -19.00
C VAL A 190 -5.81 -1.15 -20.17
N GLU A 191 -6.79 -1.32 -21.05
CA GLU A 191 -6.67 -2.20 -22.20
C GLU A 191 -5.50 -1.82 -23.09
N GLY A 192 -4.76 -2.84 -23.55
CA GLY A 192 -3.61 -2.67 -24.46
C GLY A 192 -2.34 -2.15 -23.82
N LEU A 193 -2.32 -1.89 -22.49
CA LEU A 193 -1.08 -1.58 -21.79
C LEU A 193 -0.38 -2.84 -21.30
N SER A 194 0.96 -2.83 -21.37
CA SER A 194 1.84 -3.87 -20.85
C SER A 194 3.11 -3.23 -20.29
N TYR A 195 3.64 -3.81 -19.22
CA TYR A 195 4.93 -3.41 -18.66
C TYR A 195 5.93 -4.55 -18.84
N ASP A 196 6.92 -4.35 -19.72
CA ASP A 196 7.92 -5.36 -20.08
C ASP A 196 9.10 -5.44 -19.10
N GLY A 197 9.11 -4.62 -18.05
CA GLY A 197 10.14 -4.69 -17.01
C GLY A 197 9.99 -5.90 -16.08
N PRO A 198 11.06 -6.24 -15.34
CA PRO A 198 11.01 -7.31 -14.36
C PRO A 198 9.92 -7.07 -13.32
N THR A 199 9.08 -8.09 -13.08
CA THR A 199 7.94 -7.99 -12.16
C THR A 199 7.92 -9.17 -11.21
N LEU A 200 7.72 -8.90 -9.90
CA LEU A 200 7.60 -9.91 -8.85
C LEU A 200 6.29 -9.72 -8.08
N PHE A 201 5.50 -10.78 -7.98
CA PHE A 201 4.36 -10.85 -7.08
C PHE A 201 4.75 -11.68 -5.84
N ILE A 202 4.74 -11.04 -4.65
CA ILE A 202 4.92 -11.71 -3.36
C ILE A 202 3.55 -11.77 -2.69
N TYR A 203 3.08 -12.95 -2.31
CA TYR A 203 1.75 -13.12 -1.74
C TYR A 203 1.74 -14.10 -0.57
N GLY A 204 0.74 -13.96 0.29
CA GLY A 204 0.55 -14.85 1.44
C GLY A 204 -0.15 -16.14 1.05
N GLY A 205 0.36 -17.28 1.51
CA GLY A 205 -0.27 -18.59 1.28
C GLY A 205 -1.62 -18.78 2.00
N LYS A 206 -1.93 -17.87 2.95
CA LYS A 206 -3.23 -17.81 3.66
C LYS A 206 -4.10 -16.65 3.18
N SER A 207 -3.74 -16.01 2.07
CA SER A 207 -4.44 -14.88 1.46
C SER A 207 -5.13 -15.32 0.16
N ASP A 208 -6.28 -14.74 -0.13
CA ASP A 208 -7.07 -14.93 -1.35
C ASP A 208 -6.90 -13.79 -2.38
N TYR A 209 -5.94 -12.88 -2.16
CA TYR A 209 -5.71 -11.74 -3.06
C TYR A 209 -4.95 -12.11 -4.33
N VAL A 210 -4.13 -13.16 -4.33
CA VAL A 210 -3.40 -13.66 -5.53
C VAL A 210 -3.68 -15.13 -5.72
N GLU A 211 -4.75 -15.44 -6.41
CA GLU A 211 -5.18 -16.81 -6.71
C GLU A 211 -4.67 -17.29 -8.08
N GLN A 212 -4.80 -18.61 -8.32
CA GLN A 212 -4.41 -19.22 -9.58
C GLN A 212 -5.19 -18.62 -10.78
N ASP A 213 -6.46 -18.31 -10.59
CA ASP A 213 -7.33 -17.74 -11.62
C ASP A 213 -6.91 -16.32 -12.03
N HIS A 214 -6.19 -15.61 -11.17
CA HIS A 214 -5.65 -14.28 -11.48
C HIS A 214 -4.42 -14.31 -12.38
N ARG A 215 -3.72 -15.48 -12.50
CA ARG A 215 -2.42 -15.59 -13.19
C ARG A 215 -2.47 -15.19 -14.66
N ALA A 216 -3.53 -15.56 -15.38
CA ALA A 216 -3.69 -15.20 -16.79
C ALA A 216 -3.81 -13.68 -16.97
N THR A 217 -4.62 -13.02 -16.11
CA THR A 217 -4.79 -11.57 -16.11
C THR A 217 -3.48 -10.86 -15.73
N ILE A 218 -2.76 -11.35 -14.70
CA ILE A 218 -1.46 -10.79 -14.32
C ILE A 218 -0.47 -10.88 -15.50
N ALA A 219 -0.35 -12.05 -16.13
CA ALA A 219 0.58 -12.26 -17.22
C ALA A 219 0.26 -11.41 -18.48
N SER A 220 -1.02 -11.06 -18.70
CA SER A 220 -1.39 -10.19 -19.82
C SER A 220 -0.89 -8.76 -19.67
N TYR A 221 -0.73 -8.27 -18.45
CA TYR A 221 -0.16 -6.94 -18.16
C TYR A 221 1.35 -6.98 -17.90
N PHE A 222 1.86 -8.10 -17.36
CA PHE A 222 3.23 -8.25 -16.87
C PHE A 222 3.85 -9.55 -17.40
N PRO A 223 4.30 -9.59 -18.69
CA PRO A 223 4.76 -10.82 -19.33
C PRO A 223 6.01 -11.43 -18.67
N HIS A 224 6.82 -10.65 -17.97
CA HIS A 224 7.99 -11.11 -17.23
C HIS A 224 7.78 -11.29 -15.74
N VAL A 225 6.55 -11.68 -15.34
CA VAL A 225 6.18 -11.87 -13.96
C VAL A 225 6.81 -13.12 -13.33
N GLN A 226 7.34 -12.94 -12.14
CA GLN A 226 7.75 -14.00 -11.20
C GLN A 226 6.83 -14.00 -9.99
N TYR A 227 6.77 -15.13 -9.29
CA TYR A 227 5.90 -15.29 -8.12
C TYR A 227 6.69 -15.86 -6.94
N ALA A 228 6.45 -15.32 -5.75
CA ALA A 228 6.98 -15.81 -4.50
C ALA A 228 5.85 -15.93 -3.47
N GLU A 229 5.53 -17.16 -3.08
CA GLU A 229 4.59 -17.42 -2.01
C GLU A 229 5.31 -17.38 -0.66
N VAL A 230 4.66 -16.76 0.34
CA VAL A 230 5.05 -16.83 1.75
C VAL A 230 3.98 -17.65 2.48
N PRO A 231 4.19 -18.99 2.66
CA PRO A 231 3.12 -19.93 2.98
C PRO A 231 2.33 -19.62 4.26
N GLU A 232 3.02 -19.11 5.29
CA GLU A 232 2.41 -18.82 6.59
C GLU A 232 1.92 -17.39 6.77
N ALA A 233 1.97 -16.55 5.73
CA ALA A 233 1.47 -15.19 5.75
C ALA A 233 0.02 -15.10 5.28
N GLY A 234 -0.73 -14.17 5.87
CA GLY A 234 -1.98 -13.65 5.35
C GLY A 234 -1.74 -12.41 4.47
N HIS A 235 -2.69 -11.48 4.48
CA HIS A 235 -2.67 -10.28 3.64
C HIS A 235 -1.50 -9.32 3.93
N TRP A 236 -1.07 -9.20 5.18
CA TRP A 236 0.03 -8.30 5.57
C TRP A 236 1.38 -9.00 5.56
N VAL A 237 1.77 -9.59 4.42
CA VAL A 237 2.97 -10.44 4.25
C VAL A 237 4.23 -9.83 4.86
N HIS A 238 4.50 -8.54 4.56
CA HIS A 238 5.67 -7.80 5.02
C HIS A 238 5.66 -7.47 6.52
N ALA A 239 4.50 -7.58 7.18
CA ALA A 239 4.35 -7.36 8.62
C ALA A 239 4.26 -8.67 9.40
N GLU A 240 3.57 -9.67 8.87
CA GLU A 240 3.35 -10.98 9.52
C GLU A 240 4.59 -11.89 9.44
N ARG A 241 5.30 -11.86 8.31
CA ARG A 241 6.43 -12.74 7.99
C ARG A 241 7.59 -11.96 7.38
N LEU A 242 8.11 -10.97 8.13
CA LEU A 242 9.11 -10.03 7.64
C LEU A 242 10.36 -10.69 7.06
N ASP A 243 10.91 -11.71 7.73
CA ASP A 243 12.13 -12.37 7.27
C ASP A 243 11.91 -13.15 5.97
N ASP A 244 10.79 -13.87 5.86
CA ASP A 244 10.42 -14.62 4.67
C ASP A 244 10.12 -13.65 3.50
N PHE A 245 9.43 -12.56 3.79
CA PHE A 245 9.18 -11.47 2.83
C PHE A 245 10.49 -10.87 2.29
N LEU A 246 11.44 -10.54 3.18
CA LEU A 246 12.73 -9.98 2.77
C LEU A 246 13.60 -11.00 2.02
N ALA A 247 13.51 -12.28 2.37
CA ALA A 247 14.19 -13.36 1.64
C ALA A 247 13.67 -13.49 0.20
N ALA A 248 12.38 -13.26 -0.03
CA ALA A 248 11.77 -13.24 -1.37
C ALA A 248 12.10 -11.94 -2.13
N LEU A 249 12.08 -10.78 -1.45
CA LEU A 249 12.25 -9.47 -2.06
C LEU A 249 13.71 -9.18 -2.44
N THR A 250 14.65 -9.40 -1.51
CA THR A 250 16.04 -8.92 -1.63
C THR A 250 16.77 -9.44 -2.88
N PRO A 251 16.62 -10.72 -3.30
CA PRO A 251 17.28 -11.20 -4.51
C PRO A 251 16.74 -10.59 -5.81
N PHE A 252 15.54 -10.04 -5.76
CA PHE A 252 14.89 -9.42 -6.91
C PHE A 252 15.23 -7.92 -7.04
N LEU A 253 15.62 -7.26 -5.97
CA LEU A 253 16.04 -5.85 -6.01
C LEU A 253 17.38 -5.71 -6.75
N PRO A 254 17.61 -4.56 -7.46
CA PRO A 254 18.86 -4.33 -8.21
C PRO A 254 20.06 -4.12 -7.32
#